data_b6b17c9743d6b814531395104d5470c5
#
_entry.id   b6b17c9743d6b814531395104d5470c5
#
_cell.length_a   1.000
_cell.length_b   1.000
_cell.length_c   1.000
_cell.angle_alpha   90.00
_cell.angle_beta   90.00
_cell.angle_gamma   90.00
#
_symmetry.space_group_name_H-M   'P 1'
#
loop_
_entity.id
_entity.type
_entity.pdbx_description
1 polymer ?
#
loop_
_entity_poly.entity_id
_entity_poly.type
_entity_poly.pdbx_seq_one_letter_code
_entity_poly.pdbx_strand_id
1 'polypeptide(L)'
;HRVEVVVRRTRFQLGKAQARAHILAGLIIAIGDLDRIIQLIRNADSTDAARQQLIANYGLDVDQANAILEMQLRRLTSLEREKVSNEYAELQAKIAEYQAILADRNKVLG
;
A
#
# COMPACT_ATOMS: atom_id res chain seq x y z
N HIS A 1 32.54 -0.14 -0.08
CA HIS A 1 32.68 0.60 1.16
C HIS A 1 31.37 0.71 1.92
N ARG A 2 31.47 1.03 3.21
CA ARG A 2 30.32 1.01 4.12
C ARG A 2 29.18 1.92 3.68
N VAL A 3 29.48 3.08 3.13
CA VAL A 3 28.46 4.06 2.70
C VAL A 3 27.62 3.51 1.55
N GLU A 4 28.24 2.87 0.57
CA GLU A 4 27.52 2.26 -0.55
C GLU A 4 26.61 1.12 -0.11
N VAL A 5 27.09 0.28 0.81
CA VAL A 5 26.30 -0.84 1.34
C VAL A 5 25.06 -0.33 2.08
N VAL A 6 25.23 0.69 2.90
CA VAL A 6 24.12 1.31 3.65
C VAL A 6 23.10 1.94 2.68
N VAL A 7 23.58 2.64 1.65
CA VAL A 7 22.69 3.28 0.66
C VAL A 7 21.91 2.24 -0.12
N ARG A 8 22.56 1.16 -0.59
CA ARG A 8 21.87 0.09 -1.31
C ARG A 8 20.80 -0.56 -0.45
N ARG A 9 21.13 -0.87 0.80
CA ARG A 9 20.18 -1.46 1.73
C ARG A 9 19.00 -0.52 1.98
N THR A 10 19.29 0.76 2.21
CA THR A 10 18.25 1.76 2.46
C THR A 10 17.33 1.91 1.26
N ARG A 11 17.86 1.98 0.04
CA ARG A 11 17.07 2.06 -1.19
C ARG A 11 16.19 0.84 -1.38
N PHE A 12 16.73 -0.33 -1.10
CA PHE A 12 16.00 -1.59 -1.22
C PHE A 12 14.83 -1.62 -0.24
N GLN A 13 15.10 -1.26 1.02
CA GLN A 13 14.06 -1.23 2.05
C GLN A 13 13.03 -0.13 1.79
N LEU A 14 13.47 1.02 1.29
CA LEU A 14 12.57 2.10 0.90
C LEU A 14 11.62 1.64 -0.20
N GLY A 15 12.13 0.98 -1.23
CA GLY A 15 11.31 0.44 -2.31
C GLY A 15 10.28 -0.54 -1.82
N LYS A 16 10.68 -1.46 -0.92
CA LYS A 16 9.75 -2.43 -0.32
C LYS A 16 8.69 -1.75 0.53
N ALA A 17 9.10 -0.77 1.35
CA ALA A 17 8.17 -0.04 2.21
C ALA A 17 7.18 0.76 1.38
N GLN A 18 7.63 1.40 0.32
CA GLN A 18 6.77 2.17 -0.59
C GLN A 18 5.77 1.25 -1.30
N ALA A 19 6.21 0.10 -1.79
CA ALA A 19 5.32 -0.86 -2.45
C ALA A 19 4.24 -1.37 -1.49
N ARG A 20 4.62 -1.73 -0.27
CA ARG A 20 3.67 -2.17 0.75
C ARG A 20 2.71 -1.06 1.15
N ALA A 21 3.24 0.16 1.35
CA ALA A 21 2.40 1.31 1.69
C ALA A 21 1.40 1.62 0.58
N HIS A 22 1.79 1.46 -0.67
CA HIS A 22 0.90 1.65 -1.83
C HIS A 22 -0.28 0.68 -1.78
N ILE A 23 0.00 -0.59 -1.51
CA ILE A 23 -1.05 -1.61 -1.35
C ILE A 23 -1.96 -1.27 -0.16
N LEU A 24 -1.37 -0.91 0.97
CA LEU A 24 -2.14 -0.55 2.17
C LEU A 24 -2.98 0.71 1.97
N ALA A 25 -2.48 1.68 1.20
CA ALA A 25 -3.26 2.87 0.85
C ALA A 25 -4.53 2.49 0.10
N GLY A 26 -4.43 1.55 -0.85
CA GLY A 26 -5.60 1.03 -1.56
C GLY A 26 -6.58 0.33 -0.62
N LEU A 27 -6.07 -0.48 0.31
CA LEU A 27 -6.90 -1.15 1.31
C LEU A 27 -7.61 -0.16 2.23
N ILE A 28 -6.94 0.92 2.62
CA ILE A 28 -7.54 1.96 3.46
C ILE A 28 -8.68 2.66 2.72
N ILE A 29 -8.51 2.95 1.44
CA ILE A 29 -9.57 3.51 0.60
C ILE A 29 -10.76 2.56 0.57
N ALA A 30 -10.51 1.26 0.40
CA ALA A 30 -11.55 0.24 0.39
C ALA A 30 -12.29 0.15 1.72
N ILE A 31 -11.58 0.18 2.83
CA ILE A 31 -12.17 0.12 4.16
C ILE A 31 -13.06 1.34 4.42
N GLY A 32 -12.64 2.51 3.93
CA GLY A 32 -13.43 3.74 4.07
C GLY A 32 -14.74 3.75 3.30
N ASP A 33 -14.88 2.90 2.28
CA ASP A 33 -16.07 2.81 1.43
C ASP A 33 -16.46 1.36 1.20
N LEU A 34 -16.34 0.55 2.24
CA LEU A 34 -16.47 -0.91 2.15
C LEU A 34 -17.81 -1.37 1.59
N ASP A 35 -18.90 -0.74 2.00
CA ASP A 35 -20.24 -1.11 1.54
C ASP A 35 -20.39 -0.96 0.03
N ARG A 36 -19.90 0.13 -0.52
CA ARG A 36 -19.92 0.36 -1.97
C ARG A 36 -19.05 -0.65 -2.71
N ILE A 37 -17.89 -0.94 -2.16
CA ILE A 37 -16.96 -1.90 -2.75
C ILE A 37 -17.55 -3.29 -2.76
N ILE A 38 -18.20 -3.70 -1.67
CA ILE A 38 -18.92 -4.99 -1.60
C ILE A 38 -19.99 -5.05 -2.68
N GLN A 39 -20.80 -4.01 -2.82
CA GLN A 39 -21.86 -3.96 -3.82
C GLN A 39 -21.29 -4.00 -5.23
N LEU A 40 -20.21 -3.26 -5.47
CA LEU A 40 -19.55 -3.23 -6.77
C LEU A 40 -19.05 -4.62 -7.16
N ILE A 41 -18.43 -5.33 -6.22
CA ILE A 41 -17.92 -6.69 -6.46
C ILE A 41 -19.07 -7.67 -6.69
N ARG A 42 -20.15 -7.56 -5.91
CA ARG A 42 -21.32 -8.43 -6.07
C ARG A 42 -22.02 -8.22 -7.41
N ASN A 43 -22.08 -7.00 -7.89
CA ASN A 43 -22.76 -6.66 -9.13
C ASN A 43 -21.90 -6.89 -10.36
N ALA A 44 -20.60 -7.12 -10.20
CA ALA A 44 -19.71 -7.39 -11.31
C ALA A 44 -19.94 -8.80 -11.88
N ASP A 45 -19.84 -8.91 -13.20
CA ASP A 45 -20.07 -10.18 -13.89
C ASP A 45 -18.95 -11.20 -13.63
N SER A 46 -17.74 -10.72 -13.32
CA SER A 46 -16.58 -11.56 -13.09
C SER A 46 -15.60 -10.83 -12.17
N THR A 47 -14.60 -11.59 -11.69
CA THR A 47 -13.51 -11.01 -10.88
C THR A 47 -12.76 -9.94 -11.67
N ASP A 48 -12.52 -10.19 -12.96
CA ASP A 48 -11.84 -9.20 -13.81
C ASP A 48 -12.66 -7.94 -13.98
N ALA A 49 -13.98 -8.05 -14.15
CA ALA A 49 -14.87 -6.91 -14.23
C ALA A 49 -14.85 -6.10 -12.93
N ALA A 50 -14.87 -6.78 -11.78
CA ALA A 50 -14.77 -6.13 -10.49
C ALA A 50 -13.46 -5.36 -10.35
N ARG A 51 -12.34 -5.98 -10.75
CA ARG A 51 -11.02 -5.35 -10.72
C ARG A 51 -10.99 -4.09 -11.57
N GLN A 52 -11.48 -4.16 -12.78
CA GLN A 52 -11.51 -3.01 -13.67
C GLN A 52 -12.36 -1.87 -13.12
N GLN A 53 -13.50 -2.18 -12.53
CA GLN A 53 -14.36 -1.19 -11.90
C GLN A 53 -13.69 -0.51 -10.69
N LEU A 54 -12.97 -1.28 -9.89
CA LEU A 54 -12.22 -0.73 -8.77
C LEU A 54 -11.14 0.25 -9.26
N ILE A 55 -10.42 -0.13 -10.31
CA ILE A 55 -9.40 0.72 -10.90
C ILE A 55 -10.04 2.01 -11.46
N ALA A 56 -11.13 1.89 -12.19
CA ALA A 56 -11.78 3.02 -12.82
C ALA A 56 -12.44 3.97 -11.82
N ASN A 57 -13.11 3.43 -10.79
CA ASN A 57 -13.89 4.25 -9.86
C ASN A 57 -13.04 4.88 -8.76
N TYR A 58 -11.97 4.23 -8.34
CA TYR A 58 -11.14 4.68 -7.21
C TYR A 58 -9.74 5.13 -7.63
N GLY A 59 -9.40 5.04 -8.91
CA GLY A 59 -8.07 5.40 -9.39
C GLY A 59 -6.96 4.50 -8.87
N LEU A 60 -7.29 3.25 -8.58
CA LEU A 60 -6.35 2.26 -8.07
C LEU A 60 -5.59 1.61 -9.22
N ASP A 61 -4.46 0.96 -8.90
CA ASP A 61 -3.78 0.13 -9.88
C ASP A 61 -4.18 -1.35 -9.71
N VAL A 62 -3.62 -2.21 -10.56
CA VAL A 62 -3.96 -3.62 -10.58
C VAL A 62 -3.60 -4.30 -9.25
N ASP A 63 -2.44 -3.95 -8.69
CA ASP A 63 -1.98 -4.57 -7.44
C ASP A 63 -2.89 -4.17 -6.27
N GLN A 64 -3.30 -2.92 -6.19
CA GLN A 64 -4.23 -2.45 -5.17
C GLN A 64 -5.59 -3.11 -5.32
N ALA A 65 -6.11 -3.20 -6.55
CA ALA A 65 -7.39 -3.85 -6.81
C ALA A 65 -7.36 -5.33 -6.45
N ASN A 66 -6.27 -6.03 -6.78
CA ASN A 66 -6.11 -7.43 -6.39
C ASN A 66 -6.09 -7.61 -4.88
N ALA A 67 -5.42 -6.71 -4.16
CA ALA A 67 -5.37 -6.75 -2.70
C ALA A 67 -6.76 -6.56 -2.10
N ILE A 68 -7.56 -5.66 -2.66
CA ILE A 68 -8.94 -5.43 -2.22
C ILE A 68 -9.80 -6.68 -2.45
N LEU A 69 -9.66 -7.32 -3.61
CA LEU A 69 -10.39 -8.53 -3.91
C LEU A 69 -10.02 -9.68 -2.96
N GLU A 70 -8.75 -9.83 -2.65
CA GLU A 70 -8.30 -10.81 -1.66
C GLU A 70 -8.85 -10.51 -0.28
N MET A 71 -8.85 -9.24 0.12
CA MET A 71 -9.40 -8.81 1.39
C MET A 71 -10.88 -9.16 1.52
N GLN A 72 -11.63 -9.03 0.42
CA GLN A 72 -13.06 -9.38 0.40
C GLN A 72 -13.33 -10.85 0.65
N LEU A 73 -12.42 -11.72 0.23
CA LEU A 73 -12.52 -13.15 0.47
C LEU A 73 -12.26 -13.52 1.93
N ARG A 74 -11.59 -12.62 2.67
CA ARG A 74 -11.34 -12.77 4.09
C ARG A 74 -12.27 -11.83 4.83
N ARG A 75 -12.93 -12.31 5.87
CA ARG A 75 -13.73 -11.44 6.72
C ARG A 75 -12.80 -10.55 7.55
N LEU A 76 -12.83 -9.26 7.27
CA LEU A 76 -12.05 -8.31 8.05
C LEU A 76 -12.76 -8.02 9.37
N THR A 77 -12.08 -8.36 10.46
CA THR A 77 -12.51 -7.97 11.78
C THR A 77 -12.10 -6.52 12.04
N SER A 78 -12.68 -5.90 13.08
CA SER A 78 -12.29 -4.55 13.48
C SER A 78 -10.80 -4.46 13.80
N LEU A 79 -10.24 -5.50 14.42
CA LEU A 79 -8.81 -5.56 14.74
C LEU A 79 -7.95 -5.57 13.47
N GLU A 80 -8.37 -6.27 12.44
CA GLU A 80 -7.63 -6.32 11.18
C GLU A 80 -7.65 -4.98 10.46
N ARG A 81 -8.77 -4.26 10.54
CA ARG A 81 -8.87 -2.90 9.98
C ARG A 81 -7.90 -1.96 10.69
N GLU A 82 -7.82 -2.04 12.01
CA GLU A 82 -6.88 -1.23 12.78
C GLU A 82 -5.44 -1.58 12.45
N LYS A 83 -5.13 -2.86 12.27
CA LYS A 83 -3.79 -3.30 11.87
C LYS A 83 -3.36 -2.71 10.55
N VAL A 84 -4.25 -2.68 9.56
CA VAL A 84 -3.95 -2.10 8.25
C VAL A 84 -3.61 -0.62 8.40
N SER A 85 -4.42 0.12 9.14
CA SER A 85 -4.20 1.55 9.37
C SER A 85 -2.89 1.79 10.13
N ASN A 86 -2.63 1.02 11.18
CA ASN A 86 -1.41 1.14 11.98
C ASN A 86 -0.17 0.79 11.17
N GLU A 87 -0.22 -0.27 10.38
CA GLU A 87 0.89 -0.66 9.51
C GLU A 87 1.20 0.41 8.49
N TYR A 88 0.17 1.02 7.91
CA TYR A 88 0.34 2.12 6.97
C TYR A 88 1.06 3.31 7.62
N ALA A 89 0.64 3.69 8.82
CA ALA A 89 1.27 4.78 9.56
C ALA A 89 2.74 4.47 9.87
N GLU A 90 3.04 3.23 10.30
CA GLU A 90 4.41 2.80 10.56
C GLU A 90 5.27 2.84 9.30
N LEU A 91 4.72 2.37 8.17
CA LEU A 91 5.44 2.41 6.90
C LEU A 91 5.70 3.82 6.43
N GLN A 92 4.76 4.75 6.62
CA GLN A 92 4.96 6.14 6.27
C GLN A 92 6.12 6.75 7.09
N ALA A 93 6.20 6.42 8.37
CA ALA A 93 7.30 6.86 9.22
C ALA A 93 8.63 6.29 8.75
N LYS A 94 8.68 5.00 8.42
CA LYS A 94 9.88 4.36 7.89
C LYS A 94 10.31 4.94 6.55
N ILE A 95 9.36 5.19 5.67
CA ILE A 95 9.63 5.80 4.36
C ILE A 95 10.28 7.17 4.55
N ALA A 96 9.72 8.00 5.44
CA ALA A 96 10.28 9.30 5.75
C ALA A 96 11.70 9.19 6.31
N GLU A 97 11.93 8.22 7.19
CA GLU A 97 13.25 7.95 7.76
C GLU A 97 14.26 7.55 6.68
N TYR A 98 13.89 6.63 5.80
CA TYR A 98 14.77 6.19 4.71
C TYR A 98 15.07 7.33 3.75
N GLN A 99 14.09 8.14 3.44
CA GLN A 99 14.29 9.31 2.58
C GLN A 99 15.22 10.33 3.23
N ALA A 100 15.11 10.53 4.54
CA ALA A 100 16.00 11.42 5.28
C ALA A 100 17.44 10.91 5.27
N ILE A 101 17.64 9.60 5.43
CA ILE A 101 18.98 8.99 5.36
C ILE A 101 19.61 9.21 3.98
N LEU A 102 18.84 9.02 2.92
CA LEU A 102 19.33 9.24 1.56
C LEU A 102 19.62 10.71 1.28
N ALA A 103 18.80 11.62 1.82
CA ALA A 103 19.02 13.05 1.69
C ALA A 103 20.27 13.53 2.46
N ASP A 104 20.46 13.02 3.67
CA ASP A 104 21.64 13.34 4.48
C ASP A 104 22.94 12.91 3.80
N ARG A 105 22.92 11.76 3.13
CA ARG A 105 24.06 11.31 2.34
C ARG A 105 24.47 12.36 1.31
N ASN A 106 23.51 12.95 0.63
CA ASN A 106 23.77 14.00 -0.35
C ASN A 106 24.41 15.23 0.29
N LYS A 107 23.98 15.57 1.49
CA LYS A 107 24.58 16.70 2.24
C LYS A 107 26.01 16.41 2.66
N VAL A 108 26.28 15.18 3.09
CA VAL A 108 27.63 14.81 3.57
C VAL A 108 28.61 14.75 2.41
N LEU A 109 28.17 14.29 1.27
CA LEU A 109 29.03 14.13 0.09
C LEU A 109 29.05 15.37 -0.81
N GLY A 110 28.08 16.23 -0.65
CA GLY A 110 28.02 17.49 -1.39
C GLY A 110 28.89 18.51 -0.76
#